data_b05559f3247049b20e9ab152892d202e
#
_entry.id   b05559f3247049b20e9ab152892d202e
#
_cell.length_a   1.000
_cell.length_b   1.000
_cell.length_c   1.000
_cell.angle_alpha   90.00
_cell.angle_beta   90.00
_cell.angle_gamma   90.00
#
_symmetry.space_group_name_H-M   'P 1'
#
loop_
_entity.id
_entity.type
_entity.pdbx_description
1 polymer ?
#
loop_
_entity_poly.entity_id
_entity_poly.type
_entity_poly.pdbx_seq_one_letter_code
_entity_poly.pdbx_strand_id
1 'polypeptide(L)'
;MIYDTSALMHCQAKKYSGLNFACKIRPVAPDISSKIWYCGTSIGLTYDGLIASANFCRNRFCPTCQWRRSVKLFRQNYECFQWIKAQYPGCRFVFLTLTVRNVPIDSLASRLVDMSDAWHRFTMRRDFKRLGLLGWLRTLEVTRNSDTGAYHPHFHVVLVVPGCCWLPNHSWWLRCWQLAARDESIMFVNLRVVDGSKSSIEEISKYVVKDSDFSGTAWVKEFPELYKALSHVRCFSPAGCWRESRRALGFVDPDADTLTDDVSTGGKIKDFVYLYNFKMFACIGFH
;
A
#
# COMPACT_ATOMS: atom_id res chain seq x y z
N MET A 1 19.03 -22.16 -22.41
CA MET A 1 17.76 -21.45 -22.14
C MET A 1 18.05 -20.40 -21.10
N ILE A 2 17.91 -19.12 -21.43
CA ILE A 2 18.07 -18.01 -20.46
C ILE A 2 16.70 -17.88 -19.78
N TYR A 3 16.57 -18.43 -18.57
CA TYR A 3 15.36 -18.23 -17.76
C TYR A 3 15.30 -16.76 -17.35
N ASP A 4 14.13 -16.12 -17.45
CA ASP A 4 13.93 -14.77 -16.95
C ASP A 4 14.03 -14.77 -15.43
N THR A 5 15.23 -14.43 -14.94
CA THR A 5 15.54 -14.32 -13.50
C THR A 5 15.22 -12.95 -12.93
N SER A 6 14.58 -12.05 -13.70
CA SER A 6 14.32 -10.67 -13.27
C SER A 6 13.53 -10.60 -11.96
N ALA A 7 12.49 -11.44 -11.80
CA ALA A 7 11.72 -11.55 -10.56
C ALA A 7 12.58 -12.00 -9.39
N LEU A 8 13.50 -12.94 -9.61
CA LEU A 8 14.43 -13.44 -8.58
C LEU A 8 15.44 -12.38 -8.15
N MET A 9 15.96 -11.59 -9.11
CA MET A 9 16.88 -10.48 -8.82
C MET A 9 16.20 -9.38 -7.99
N HIS A 10 14.96 -9.03 -8.31
CA HIS A 10 14.17 -8.09 -7.52
C HIS A 10 13.90 -8.63 -6.10
N CYS A 11 13.56 -9.91 -5.97
CA CYS A 11 13.42 -10.57 -4.66
C CYS A 11 14.72 -10.49 -3.87
N GLN A 12 15.88 -10.69 -4.50
CA GLN A 12 17.19 -10.65 -3.85
C GLN A 12 17.51 -9.26 -3.28
N ALA A 13 17.28 -8.19 -4.06
CA ALA A 13 17.50 -6.83 -3.59
C ALA A 13 16.60 -6.49 -2.39
N LYS A 14 15.32 -6.86 -2.45
CA LYS A 14 14.37 -6.66 -1.36
C LYS A 14 14.65 -7.56 -0.15
N LYS A 15 15.19 -8.75 -0.38
CA LYS A 15 15.66 -9.63 0.70
C LYS A 15 16.82 -9.00 1.45
N TYR A 16 17.79 -8.41 0.76
CA TYR A 16 18.90 -7.71 1.40
C TYR A 16 18.41 -6.53 2.26
N SER A 17 17.50 -5.71 1.73
CA SER A 17 16.84 -4.65 2.51
C SER A 17 16.13 -5.19 3.74
N GLY A 18 15.46 -6.36 3.60
CA GLY A 18 14.77 -7.04 4.70
C GLY A 18 15.73 -7.52 5.81
N LEU A 19 16.88 -8.05 5.45
CA LEU A 19 17.91 -8.45 6.41
C LEU A 19 18.45 -7.25 7.20
N ASN A 20 18.76 -6.15 6.50
CA ASN A 20 19.22 -4.92 7.14
C ASN A 20 18.16 -4.34 8.10
N PHE A 21 16.89 -4.34 7.68
CA PHE A 21 15.79 -3.91 8.52
C PHE A 21 15.65 -4.82 9.76
N ALA A 22 15.67 -6.13 9.58
CA ALA A 22 15.58 -7.10 10.67
C ALA A 22 16.71 -6.93 11.68
N CYS A 23 17.96 -6.73 11.23
CA CYS A 23 19.09 -6.45 12.12
C CYS A 23 18.84 -5.20 12.99
N LYS A 24 18.33 -4.11 12.38
CA LYS A 24 18.07 -2.86 13.09
C LYS A 24 17.03 -3.01 14.19
N ILE A 25 15.91 -3.71 13.92
CA ILE A 25 14.81 -3.86 14.87
C ILE A 25 15.01 -4.98 15.90
N ARG A 26 16.00 -5.83 15.72
CA ARG A 26 16.24 -6.99 16.60
C ARG A 26 16.30 -6.65 18.09
N PRO A 27 16.93 -5.54 18.53
CA PRO A 27 17.00 -5.19 19.94
C PRO A 27 15.66 -4.83 20.58
N VAL A 28 14.68 -4.36 19.78
CA VAL A 28 13.40 -3.83 20.27
C VAL A 28 12.19 -4.69 19.87
N ALA A 29 12.34 -5.55 18.85
CA ALA A 29 11.27 -6.41 18.34
C ALA A 29 11.83 -7.74 17.79
N PRO A 30 12.41 -8.62 18.65
CA PRO A 30 13.12 -9.82 18.21
C PRO A 30 12.25 -10.80 17.42
N ASP A 31 10.98 -10.97 17.80
CA ASP A 31 10.05 -11.88 17.11
C ASP A 31 9.73 -11.41 15.68
N ILE A 32 9.51 -10.11 15.51
CA ILE A 32 9.24 -9.50 14.20
C ILE A 32 10.52 -9.56 13.36
N SER A 33 11.67 -9.24 13.96
CA SER A 33 12.97 -9.36 13.33
C SER A 33 13.20 -10.77 12.78
N SER A 34 12.96 -11.81 13.58
CA SER A 34 13.12 -13.20 13.17
C SER A 34 12.22 -13.55 11.98
N LYS A 35 10.93 -13.18 12.02
CA LYS A 35 10.01 -13.40 10.90
C LYS A 35 10.49 -12.75 9.61
N ILE A 36 10.99 -11.50 9.68
CA ILE A 36 11.49 -10.78 8.51
C ILE A 36 12.83 -11.37 8.03
N TRP A 37 13.70 -11.79 8.96
CA TRP A 37 14.97 -12.42 8.65
C TRP A 37 14.78 -13.67 7.77
N TYR A 38 13.84 -14.53 8.11
CA TYR A 38 13.58 -15.76 7.36
C TYR A 38 12.59 -15.58 6.19
N CYS A 39 12.01 -14.39 6.00
CA CYS A 39 11.05 -14.13 4.94
C CYS A 39 11.68 -14.31 3.56
N GLY A 40 11.06 -15.13 2.72
CA GLY A 40 11.49 -15.35 1.33
C GLY A 40 12.87 -16.01 1.23
N THR A 41 13.27 -16.84 2.20
CA THR A 41 14.52 -17.63 2.10
C THR A 41 14.37 -18.87 1.23
N SER A 42 13.12 -19.31 0.99
CA SER A 42 12.80 -20.40 0.08
C SER A 42 11.76 -19.91 -0.93
N ILE A 43 12.05 -20.06 -2.22
CA ILE A 43 11.16 -19.67 -3.32
C ILE A 43 11.12 -20.82 -4.33
N GLY A 44 9.92 -21.30 -4.62
CA GLY A 44 9.64 -22.20 -5.72
C GLY A 44 9.10 -21.43 -6.92
N LEU A 45 9.69 -21.63 -8.08
CA LEU A 45 9.25 -21.04 -9.35
C LEU A 45 8.66 -22.10 -10.27
N THR A 46 7.73 -21.67 -11.12
CA THR A 46 7.26 -22.44 -12.26
C THR A 46 8.21 -22.29 -13.46
N TYR A 47 8.04 -23.08 -14.50
CA TYR A 47 8.84 -23.04 -15.74
C TYR A 47 8.81 -21.64 -16.42
N ASP A 48 7.69 -20.95 -16.32
CA ASP A 48 7.48 -19.59 -16.84
C ASP A 48 7.96 -18.49 -15.89
N GLY A 49 8.72 -18.84 -14.82
CA GLY A 49 9.34 -17.90 -13.88
C GLY A 49 8.38 -17.30 -12.85
N LEU A 50 7.15 -17.80 -12.73
CA LEU A 50 6.22 -17.34 -11.72
C LEU A 50 6.50 -18.00 -10.36
N ILE A 51 6.25 -17.28 -9.28
CA ILE A 51 6.40 -17.84 -7.94
C ILE A 51 5.24 -18.82 -7.66
N ALA A 52 5.57 -20.10 -7.55
CA ALA A 52 4.64 -21.17 -7.18
C ALA A 52 4.51 -21.33 -5.67
N SER A 53 5.58 -21.06 -4.90
CA SER A 53 5.57 -21.11 -3.44
C SER A 53 6.68 -20.25 -2.86
N ALA A 54 6.48 -19.74 -1.64
CA ALA A 54 7.54 -19.09 -0.87
C ALA A 54 7.15 -19.00 0.61
N ASN A 55 8.15 -18.91 1.49
CA ASN A 55 7.94 -18.68 2.92
C ASN A 55 7.88 -17.19 3.25
N PHE A 56 6.87 -16.47 2.75
CA PHE A 56 6.69 -15.06 3.05
C PHE A 56 6.12 -14.85 4.46
N CYS A 57 6.70 -13.88 5.21
CA CYS A 57 6.26 -13.57 6.58
C CYS A 57 4.98 -12.73 6.67
N ARG A 58 4.49 -12.20 5.57
CA ARG A 58 3.28 -11.35 5.43
C ARG A 58 3.30 -10.07 6.27
N ASN A 59 4.42 -9.78 6.94
CA ASN A 59 4.54 -8.61 7.78
C ASN A 59 4.53 -7.32 6.93
N ARG A 60 3.74 -6.32 7.38
CA ARG A 60 3.57 -5.07 6.63
C ARG A 60 4.84 -4.20 6.61
N PHE A 61 5.80 -4.44 7.49
CA PHE A 61 7.08 -3.74 7.51
C PHE A 61 8.20 -4.50 6.80
N CYS A 62 7.94 -5.71 6.35
CA CYS A 62 8.93 -6.50 5.63
C CYS A 62 9.13 -5.97 4.20
N PRO A 63 10.33 -5.52 3.80
CA PRO A 63 10.58 -4.99 2.46
C PRO A 63 10.21 -5.94 1.33
N THR A 64 10.46 -7.25 1.50
CA THR A 64 10.08 -8.27 0.53
C THR A 64 8.56 -8.38 0.38
N CYS A 65 7.82 -8.46 1.51
CA CYS A 65 6.36 -8.58 1.47
C CYS A 65 5.70 -7.28 0.98
N GLN A 66 6.25 -6.13 1.36
CA GLN A 66 5.80 -4.84 0.86
C GLN A 66 5.91 -4.75 -0.66
N TRP A 67 7.09 -5.03 -1.21
CA TRP A 67 7.30 -5.00 -2.65
C TRP A 67 6.32 -5.92 -3.38
N ARG A 68 6.15 -7.16 -2.95
CA ARG A 68 5.18 -8.09 -3.56
C ARG A 68 3.77 -7.55 -3.52
N ARG A 69 3.38 -7.02 -2.38
CA ARG A 69 2.04 -6.40 -2.20
C ARG A 69 1.83 -5.23 -3.17
N SER A 70 2.82 -4.33 -3.36
CA SER A 70 2.67 -3.20 -4.29
C SER A 70 2.53 -3.65 -5.73
N VAL A 71 3.34 -4.61 -6.16
CA VAL A 71 3.26 -5.14 -7.52
C VAL A 71 1.87 -5.74 -7.78
N LYS A 72 1.36 -6.52 -6.83
CA LYS A 72 0.02 -7.11 -6.94
C LYS A 72 -1.08 -6.04 -6.94
N LEU A 73 -1.01 -5.08 -6.00
CA LEU A 73 -1.98 -3.98 -5.92
C LEU A 73 -1.94 -3.12 -7.18
N PHE A 74 -0.77 -2.81 -7.71
CA PHE A 74 -0.64 -2.06 -8.95
C PHE A 74 -1.39 -2.76 -10.08
N ARG A 75 -1.14 -4.06 -10.29
CA ARG A 75 -1.83 -4.84 -11.32
C ARG A 75 -3.34 -4.84 -11.10
N GLN A 76 -3.80 -5.17 -9.90
CA GLN A 76 -5.23 -5.21 -9.56
C GLN A 76 -5.90 -3.84 -9.73
N ASN A 77 -5.25 -2.76 -9.29
CA ASN A 77 -5.79 -1.41 -9.44
C ASN A 77 -5.84 -0.98 -10.91
N TYR A 78 -4.87 -1.40 -11.74
CA TYR A 78 -4.90 -1.16 -13.17
C TYR A 78 -6.07 -1.89 -13.85
N GLU A 79 -6.29 -3.15 -13.51
CA GLU A 79 -7.41 -3.94 -14.03
C GLU A 79 -8.77 -3.35 -13.58
N CYS A 80 -8.90 -2.92 -12.31
CA CYS A 80 -10.07 -2.19 -11.81
C CYS A 80 -10.30 -0.88 -12.58
N PHE A 81 -9.25 -0.12 -12.84
CA PHE A 81 -9.32 1.12 -13.60
C PHE A 81 -9.86 0.88 -15.02
N GLN A 82 -9.35 -0.14 -15.72
CA GLN A 82 -9.84 -0.49 -17.05
C GLN A 82 -11.31 -0.96 -17.01
N TRP A 83 -11.66 -1.79 -16.04
CA TRP A 83 -13.04 -2.24 -15.84
C TRP A 83 -14.00 -1.06 -15.61
N ILE A 84 -13.63 -0.12 -14.73
CA ILE A 84 -14.45 1.06 -14.43
C ILE A 84 -14.64 1.92 -15.70
N LYS A 85 -13.58 2.14 -16.48
CA LYS A 85 -13.70 2.88 -17.76
C LYS A 85 -14.64 2.22 -18.75
N ALA A 86 -14.66 0.91 -18.79
CA ALA A 86 -15.55 0.15 -19.66
C ALA A 86 -17.02 0.21 -19.19
N GLN A 87 -17.26 0.13 -17.87
CA GLN A 87 -18.63 0.16 -17.32
C GLN A 87 -19.23 1.57 -17.22
N TYR A 88 -18.39 2.58 -17.08
CA TYR A 88 -18.81 3.99 -16.92
C TYR A 88 -18.13 4.88 -17.97
N PRO A 89 -18.57 4.79 -19.26
CA PRO A 89 -17.97 5.58 -20.34
C PRO A 89 -17.99 7.07 -20.04
N GLY A 90 -16.87 7.75 -20.29
CA GLY A 90 -16.73 9.19 -20.05
C GLY A 90 -16.50 9.57 -18.58
N CYS A 91 -16.42 8.63 -17.64
CA CYS A 91 -16.03 8.95 -16.26
C CYS A 91 -14.61 9.54 -16.22
N ARG A 92 -14.36 10.38 -15.22
CA ARG A 92 -13.05 10.97 -14.96
C ARG A 92 -12.52 10.48 -13.61
N PHE A 93 -11.22 10.38 -13.51
CA PHE A 93 -10.53 10.02 -12.27
C PHE A 93 -9.85 11.25 -11.69
N VAL A 94 -10.00 11.46 -10.40
CA VAL A 94 -9.42 12.60 -9.69
C VAL A 94 -8.64 12.10 -8.51
N PHE A 95 -7.36 12.42 -8.48
CA PHE A 95 -6.47 12.10 -7.37
C PHE A 95 -6.54 13.21 -6.33
N LEU A 96 -6.82 12.83 -5.10
CA LEU A 96 -6.93 13.73 -3.96
C LEU A 96 -5.99 13.25 -2.84
N THR A 97 -5.10 14.12 -2.38
CA THR A 97 -4.28 13.86 -1.19
C THR A 97 -4.81 14.70 -0.03
N LEU A 98 -5.16 14.03 1.06
CA LEU A 98 -5.66 14.65 2.29
C LEU A 98 -4.63 14.45 3.39
N THR A 99 -4.10 15.56 3.90
CA THR A 99 -3.06 15.56 4.94
C THR A 99 -3.61 16.05 6.28
N VAL A 100 -2.88 15.76 7.34
CA VAL A 100 -3.07 16.35 8.67
C VAL A 100 -1.71 16.79 9.21
N ARG A 101 -1.69 17.47 10.35
CA ARG A 101 -0.45 17.87 11.01
C ARG A 101 0.40 16.67 11.40
N ASN A 102 1.70 16.83 11.30
CA ASN A 102 2.66 15.85 11.77
C ASN A 102 2.51 15.65 13.29
N VAL A 103 2.73 14.42 13.72
CA VAL A 103 2.61 14.06 15.15
C VAL A 103 3.81 13.22 15.59
N PRO A 104 4.18 13.28 16.89
CA PRO A 104 5.15 12.35 17.45
C PRO A 104 4.56 10.93 17.51
N ILE A 105 5.42 9.93 17.72
CA ILE A 105 5.02 8.52 17.72
C ILE A 105 3.90 8.22 18.72
N ASP A 106 3.94 8.79 19.91
CA ASP A 106 2.95 8.56 20.98
C ASP A 106 1.54 8.98 20.59
N SER A 107 1.41 9.94 19.67
CA SER A 107 0.14 10.45 19.19
C SER A 107 -0.28 9.85 17.84
N LEU A 108 0.53 8.99 17.24
CA LEU A 108 0.26 8.46 15.90
C LEU A 108 -1.01 7.60 15.88
N ALA A 109 -1.18 6.70 16.85
CA ALA A 109 -2.34 5.80 16.89
C ALA A 109 -3.66 6.57 16.98
N SER A 110 -3.76 7.55 17.88
CA SER A 110 -4.95 8.40 18.00
C SER A 110 -5.18 9.24 16.74
N ARG A 111 -4.13 9.78 16.15
CA ARG A 111 -4.20 10.56 14.90
C ARG A 111 -4.76 9.72 13.73
N LEU A 112 -4.40 8.45 13.63
CA LEU A 112 -4.92 7.55 12.59
C LEU A 112 -6.41 7.26 12.77
N VAL A 113 -6.88 7.13 14.01
CA VAL A 113 -8.31 7.02 14.33
C VAL A 113 -9.03 8.30 13.94
N ASP A 114 -8.55 9.46 14.39
CA ASP A 114 -9.12 10.78 14.07
C ASP A 114 -9.25 11.00 12.56
N MET A 115 -8.23 10.60 11.79
CA MET A 115 -8.25 10.69 10.33
C MET A 115 -9.29 9.76 9.71
N SER A 116 -9.46 8.55 10.23
CA SER A 116 -10.47 7.61 9.76
C SER A 116 -11.88 8.17 10.00
N ASP A 117 -12.12 8.76 11.18
CA ASP A 117 -13.36 9.43 11.53
C ASP A 117 -13.59 10.69 10.70
N ALA A 118 -12.52 11.45 10.45
CA ALA A 118 -12.57 12.60 9.56
C ALA A 118 -12.97 12.21 8.13
N TRP A 119 -12.42 11.12 7.60
CA TRP A 119 -12.81 10.58 6.30
C TRP A 119 -14.28 10.16 6.29
N HIS A 120 -14.76 9.50 7.32
CA HIS A 120 -16.17 9.15 7.43
C HIS A 120 -17.05 10.41 7.42
N ARG A 121 -16.76 11.41 8.28
CA ARG A 121 -17.47 12.69 8.28
C ARG A 121 -17.41 13.39 6.93
N PHE A 122 -16.24 13.37 6.26
CA PHE A 122 -16.04 14.00 4.96
C PHE A 122 -16.97 13.41 3.88
N THR A 123 -17.02 12.07 3.79
CA THR A 123 -17.86 11.37 2.81
C THR A 123 -19.36 11.45 3.12
N MET A 124 -19.72 11.67 4.40
CA MET A 124 -21.12 11.85 4.82
C MET A 124 -21.65 13.26 4.62
N ARG A 125 -20.79 14.24 4.34
CA ARG A 125 -21.21 15.62 4.10
C ARG A 125 -22.17 15.71 2.90
N ARG A 126 -23.21 16.53 3.06
CA ARG A 126 -24.20 16.78 2.00
C ARG A 126 -23.55 17.29 0.71
N ASP A 127 -22.57 18.19 0.86
CA ASP A 127 -21.85 18.78 -0.27
C ASP A 127 -21.01 17.74 -1.03
N PHE A 128 -20.38 16.81 -0.32
CA PHE A 128 -19.63 15.72 -0.93
C PHE A 128 -20.56 14.74 -1.68
N LYS A 129 -21.71 14.41 -1.10
CA LYS A 129 -22.72 13.54 -1.73
C LYS A 129 -23.30 14.15 -3.01
N ARG A 130 -23.44 15.48 -3.06
CA ARG A 130 -23.92 16.22 -4.26
C ARG A 130 -22.98 16.15 -5.45
N LEU A 131 -21.70 15.79 -5.26
CA LEU A 131 -20.78 15.54 -6.37
C LEU A 131 -21.18 14.33 -7.22
N GLY A 132 -22.06 13.47 -6.73
CA GLY A 132 -22.55 12.32 -7.48
C GLY A 132 -21.46 11.32 -7.84
N LEU A 133 -20.46 11.13 -6.94
CA LEU A 133 -19.33 10.24 -7.19
C LEU A 133 -19.79 8.81 -7.46
N LEU A 134 -19.23 8.19 -8.48
CA LEU A 134 -19.46 6.78 -8.80
C LEU A 134 -18.75 5.84 -7.81
N GLY A 135 -17.66 6.28 -7.23
CA GLY A 135 -16.91 5.54 -6.25
C GLY A 135 -15.56 6.15 -5.95
N TRP A 136 -14.79 5.49 -5.10
CA TRP A 136 -13.42 5.89 -4.77
C TRP A 136 -12.57 4.71 -4.29
N LEU A 137 -11.26 4.91 -4.36
CA LEU A 137 -10.27 4.12 -3.65
C LEU A 137 -9.49 5.06 -2.72
N ARG A 138 -9.46 4.77 -1.43
CA ARG A 138 -8.64 5.47 -0.44
C ARG A 138 -7.53 4.55 0.05
N THR A 139 -6.30 5.04 0.07
CA THR A 139 -5.16 4.38 0.69
C THR A 139 -4.54 5.26 1.77
N LEU A 140 -3.97 4.65 2.80
CA LEU A 140 -3.22 5.33 3.87
C LEU A 140 -1.73 5.22 3.59
N GLU A 141 -1.03 6.31 3.72
CA GLU A 141 0.43 6.36 3.79
C GLU A 141 0.86 7.10 5.06
N VAL A 142 1.92 6.62 5.72
CA VAL A 142 2.53 7.26 6.88
C VAL A 142 4.00 7.41 6.58
N THR A 143 4.48 8.64 6.47
CA THR A 143 5.90 8.96 6.28
C THR A 143 6.50 9.51 7.57
N ARG A 144 7.80 9.35 7.75
CA ARG A 144 8.55 9.90 8.89
C ARG A 144 9.48 10.99 8.39
N ASN A 145 9.41 12.16 8.98
CA ASN A 145 10.36 13.23 8.71
C ASN A 145 11.70 12.88 9.38
N SER A 146 12.79 12.83 8.62
CA SER A 146 14.13 12.49 9.11
C SER A 146 14.67 13.49 10.12
N ASP A 147 14.33 14.77 9.96
CA ASP A 147 14.92 15.87 10.72
C ASP A 147 14.21 16.06 12.06
N THR A 148 12.88 15.99 12.04
CA THR A 148 12.06 16.20 13.25
C THR A 148 11.66 14.91 13.96
N GLY A 149 11.79 13.75 13.31
CA GLY A 149 11.27 12.48 13.80
C GLY A 149 9.75 12.36 13.79
N ALA A 150 9.02 13.39 13.38
CA ALA A 150 7.57 13.39 13.37
C ALA A 150 6.98 12.55 12.24
N TYR A 151 5.83 11.95 12.50
CA TYR A 151 5.09 11.14 11.53
C TYR A 151 4.04 11.96 10.82
N HIS A 152 3.95 11.79 9.50
CA HIS A 152 3.01 12.48 8.63
C HIS A 152 2.06 11.47 7.99
N PRO A 153 0.91 11.17 8.61
CA PRO A 153 -0.10 10.34 7.98
C PRO A 153 -0.91 11.14 6.96
N HIS A 154 -1.21 10.52 5.82
CA HIS A 154 -2.03 11.12 4.78
C HIS A 154 -2.81 10.07 4.00
N PHE A 155 -3.94 10.48 3.43
CA PHE A 155 -4.71 9.66 2.53
C PHE A 155 -4.43 10.03 1.08
N HIS A 156 -4.16 9.03 0.27
CA HIS A 156 -4.29 9.12 -1.18
C HIS A 156 -5.64 8.54 -1.59
N VAL A 157 -6.39 9.33 -2.33
CA VAL A 157 -7.74 8.96 -2.76
C VAL A 157 -7.85 9.13 -4.27
N VAL A 158 -8.35 8.11 -4.96
CA VAL A 158 -8.81 8.27 -6.34
C VAL A 158 -10.33 8.29 -6.33
N LEU A 159 -10.90 9.41 -6.70
CA LEU A 159 -12.33 9.59 -6.89
C LEU A 159 -12.68 9.25 -8.33
N VAL A 160 -13.81 8.57 -8.53
CA VAL A 160 -14.40 8.34 -9.85
C VAL A 160 -15.62 9.22 -9.97
N VAL A 161 -15.57 10.17 -10.92
CA VAL A 161 -16.63 11.18 -11.11
C VAL A 161 -17.29 11.02 -12.47
N PRO A 162 -18.60 11.29 -12.61
CA PRO A 162 -19.25 11.37 -13.92
C PRO A 162 -18.57 12.40 -14.81
N GLY A 163 -18.54 12.17 -16.12
CA GLY A 163 -17.90 13.07 -17.08
C GLY A 163 -18.45 14.50 -17.06
N CYS A 164 -19.76 14.65 -16.83
CA CYS A 164 -20.44 15.93 -16.70
C CYS A 164 -20.30 16.59 -15.31
N CYS A 165 -19.69 15.92 -14.34
CA CYS A 165 -19.58 16.46 -12.98
C CYS A 165 -18.67 17.69 -12.96
N TRP A 166 -19.20 18.80 -12.41
CA TRP A 166 -18.37 19.95 -12.07
C TRP A 166 -17.55 19.63 -10.80
N LEU A 167 -16.27 19.88 -10.87
CA LEU A 167 -15.37 19.70 -9.73
C LEU A 167 -15.17 21.03 -9.01
N PRO A 168 -15.39 21.08 -7.69
CA PRO A 168 -15.08 22.25 -6.90
C PRO A 168 -13.61 22.65 -7.00
N ASN A 169 -13.33 23.92 -6.72
CA ASN A 169 -11.97 24.44 -6.66
C ASN A 169 -11.21 23.90 -5.42
N HIS A 170 -9.90 24.11 -5.41
CA HIS A 170 -9.02 23.67 -4.33
C HIS A 170 -9.46 24.15 -2.94
N SER A 171 -9.90 25.41 -2.82
CA SER A 171 -10.33 26.00 -1.53
C SER A 171 -11.54 25.28 -0.94
N TRP A 172 -12.46 24.81 -1.79
CA TRP A 172 -13.60 24.03 -1.34
C TRP A 172 -13.17 22.69 -0.72
N TRP A 173 -12.25 21.97 -1.38
CA TRP A 173 -11.72 20.69 -0.87
C TRP A 173 -10.99 20.89 0.45
N LEU A 174 -10.15 21.91 0.55
CA LEU A 174 -9.44 22.27 1.77
C LEU A 174 -10.42 22.56 2.91
N ARG A 175 -11.40 23.45 2.67
CA ARG A 175 -12.39 23.81 3.69
C ARG A 175 -13.22 22.61 4.15
N CYS A 176 -13.66 21.77 3.21
CA CYS A 176 -14.41 20.56 3.54
C CYS A 176 -13.58 19.57 4.38
N TRP A 177 -12.29 19.44 4.08
CA TRP A 177 -11.40 18.58 4.84
C TRP A 177 -11.11 19.14 6.24
N GLN A 178 -10.81 20.44 6.37
CA GLN A 178 -10.65 21.13 7.66
C GLN A 178 -11.85 20.90 8.58
N LEU A 179 -13.07 21.10 8.06
CA LEU A 179 -14.31 20.89 8.82
C LEU A 179 -14.48 19.42 9.22
N ALA A 180 -14.17 18.48 8.32
CA ALA A 180 -14.27 17.05 8.61
C ALA A 180 -13.24 16.58 9.62
N ALA A 181 -12.01 17.07 9.51
CA ALA A 181 -10.93 16.80 10.45
C ALA A 181 -11.06 17.57 11.78
N ARG A 182 -11.92 18.62 11.83
CA ARG A 182 -12.04 19.54 12.95
C ARG A 182 -10.70 20.23 13.26
N ASP A 183 -9.96 20.56 12.22
CA ASP A 183 -8.61 21.14 12.33
C ASP A 183 -8.42 22.21 11.22
N GLU A 184 -8.58 23.47 11.58
CA GLU A 184 -8.42 24.60 10.67
C GLU A 184 -6.94 24.89 10.36
N SER A 185 -6.02 24.29 11.09
CA SER A 185 -4.58 24.44 10.85
C SER A 185 -4.07 23.61 9.67
N ILE A 186 -4.90 22.78 9.05
CA ILE A 186 -4.57 22.08 7.82
C ILE A 186 -4.49 23.11 6.70
N MET A 187 -3.31 23.22 6.08
CA MET A 187 -3.04 24.23 5.05
C MET A 187 -3.07 23.68 3.64
N PHE A 188 -3.12 22.36 3.49
CA PHE A 188 -2.88 21.75 2.19
C PHE A 188 -3.77 20.53 1.92
N VAL A 189 -4.35 20.50 0.74
CA VAL A 189 -4.87 19.33 0.05
C VAL A 189 -4.33 19.37 -1.38
N ASN A 190 -4.15 18.24 -2.03
CA ASN A 190 -3.74 18.23 -3.43
C ASN A 190 -4.83 17.56 -4.26
N LEU A 191 -5.20 18.19 -5.35
CA LEU A 191 -6.19 17.70 -6.29
C LEU A 191 -5.64 17.75 -7.71
N ARG A 192 -5.65 16.62 -8.41
CA ARG A 192 -5.26 16.56 -9.82
C ARG A 192 -6.15 15.59 -10.59
N VAL A 193 -6.48 15.91 -11.81
CA VAL A 193 -7.14 14.97 -12.72
C VAL A 193 -6.14 13.91 -13.13
N VAL A 194 -6.58 12.66 -13.12
CA VAL A 194 -5.77 11.49 -13.47
C VAL A 194 -6.14 11.08 -14.90
N ASP A 195 -5.16 11.07 -15.76
CA ASP A 195 -5.31 10.66 -17.17
C ASP A 195 -5.31 9.12 -17.36
N GLY A 196 -5.11 8.36 -16.26
CA GLY A 196 -4.94 6.91 -16.30
C GLY A 196 -3.52 6.48 -16.64
N SER A 197 -2.57 7.40 -16.55
CA SER A 197 -1.16 7.08 -16.70
C SER A 197 -0.70 6.07 -15.64
N LYS A 198 0.28 5.28 -16.00
CA LYS A 198 0.89 4.26 -15.14
C LYS A 198 1.33 4.85 -13.79
N SER A 199 1.92 6.05 -13.82
CA SER A 199 2.39 6.77 -12.64
C SER A 199 1.29 7.09 -11.62
N SER A 200 0.09 7.43 -12.08
CA SER A 200 -1.05 7.73 -11.21
C SER A 200 -1.56 6.48 -10.48
N ILE A 201 -1.51 5.32 -11.14
CA ILE A 201 -1.90 4.04 -10.53
C ILE A 201 -0.81 3.55 -9.58
N GLU A 202 0.45 3.79 -9.89
CA GLU A 202 1.57 3.50 -9.00
C GLU A 202 1.43 4.22 -7.66
N GLU A 203 1.03 5.51 -7.68
CA GLU A 203 0.88 6.33 -6.47
C GLU A 203 -0.12 5.73 -5.48
N ILE A 204 -1.30 5.27 -5.94
CA ILE A 204 -2.32 4.66 -5.07
C ILE A 204 -2.02 3.20 -4.71
N SER A 205 -1.01 2.61 -5.32
CA SER A 205 -0.58 1.24 -5.06
C SER A 205 0.63 1.18 -4.12
N LYS A 206 1.13 2.34 -3.68
CA LYS A 206 2.22 2.45 -2.72
C LYS A 206 1.84 1.92 -1.35
N TYR A 207 2.85 1.69 -0.56
CA TYR A 207 2.70 1.15 0.80
C TYR A 207 2.37 2.20 1.83
N VAL A 208 1.87 1.69 2.96
CA VAL A 208 1.62 2.46 4.16
C VAL A 208 2.88 3.12 4.70
N VAL A 209 4.05 2.51 4.49
CA VAL A 209 5.35 3.01 4.97
C VAL A 209 6.42 2.74 3.92
N LYS A 210 7.31 3.69 3.65
CA LYS A 210 8.39 3.53 2.67
C LYS A 210 9.67 3.04 3.31
N ASP A 211 10.45 2.22 2.58
CA ASP A 211 11.79 1.78 3.02
C ASP A 211 12.72 2.98 3.33
N SER A 212 12.57 4.08 2.58
CA SER A 212 13.34 5.33 2.76
C SER A 212 13.13 5.98 4.13
N ASP A 213 11.95 5.80 4.73
CA ASP A 213 11.61 6.39 6.04
C ASP A 213 12.39 5.75 7.19
N PHE A 214 13.03 4.60 6.92
CA PHE A 214 13.85 3.84 7.87
C PHE A 214 15.35 3.99 7.64
N SER A 215 15.77 5.10 7.03
CA SER A 215 17.19 5.46 6.98
C SER A 215 17.73 5.76 8.40
N GLY A 216 19.01 5.46 8.64
CA GLY A 216 19.59 5.64 9.97
C GLY A 216 19.08 4.67 11.04
N THR A 217 19.12 5.07 12.31
CA THR A 217 18.76 4.23 13.48
C THR A 217 17.83 4.94 14.49
N ALA A 218 17.60 6.25 14.34
CA ALA A 218 16.82 7.04 15.30
C ALA A 218 15.39 6.50 15.52
N TRP A 219 14.76 5.98 14.46
CA TRP A 219 13.42 5.41 14.47
C TRP A 219 13.31 4.05 15.17
N VAL A 220 14.42 3.36 15.40
CA VAL A 220 14.41 1.97 15.92
C VAL A 220 13.71 1.88 17.26
N LYS A 221 13.96 2.83 18.16
CA LYS A 221 13.31 2.87 19.48
C LYS A 221 11.79 3.09 19.40
N GLU A 222 11.31 3.75 18.34
CA GLU A 222 9.90 4.05 18.09
C GLU A 222 9.17 2.88 17.41
N PHE A 223 9.91 1.88 16.91
CA PHE A 223 9.34 0.81 16.09
C PHE A 223 8.24 -0.01 16.78
N PRO A 224 8.32 -0.40 18.07
CA PRO A 224 7.24 -1.12 18.72
C PRO A 224 5.92 -0.35 18.72
N GLU A 225 5.95 0.95 19.01
CA GLU A 225 4.78 1.83 19.00
C GLU A 225 4.25 2.03 17.59
N LEU A 226 5.14 2.22 16.60
CA LEU A 226 4.79 2.31 15.19
C LEU A 226 4.12 1.03 14.70
N TYR A 227 4.68 -0.11 15.07
CA TYR A 227 4.10 -1.42 14.73
C TYR A 227 2.70 -1.56 15.31
N LYS A 228 2.52 -1.22 16.59
CA LYS A 228 1.24 -1.25 17.28
C LYS A 228 0.23 -0.28 16.65
N ALA A 229 0.65 0.95 16.38
CA ALA A 229 -0.20 1.99 15.78
C ALA A 229 -0.77 1.57 14.41
N LEU A 230 -0.01 0.80 13.63
CA LEU A 230 -0.42 0.37 12.29
C LEU A 230 -1.03 -1.04 12.24
N SER A 231 -0.99 -1.82 13.31
CA SER A 231 -1.36 -3.25 13.29
C SER A 231 -2.79 -3.54 12.84
N HIS A 232 -3.76 -2.71 13.23
CA HIS A 232 -5.19 -2.93 12.93
C HIS A 232 -5.79 -1.81 12.06
N VAL A 233 -4.95 -1.00 11.44
CA VAL A 233 -5.43 0.11 10.62
C VAL A 233 -5.76 -0.38 9.21
N ARG A 234 -6.95 -0.02 8.73
CA ARG A 234 -7.36 -0.29 7.36
C ARG A 234 -6.66 0.68 6.40
N CYS A 235 -5.73 0.13 5.64
CA CYS A 235 -4.88 0.91 4.74
C CYS A 235 -5.44 1.04 3.33
N PHE A 236 -6.39 0.17 2.95
CA PHE A 236 -6.99 0.13 1.62
C PHE A 236 -8.51 0.08 1.74
N SER A 237 -9.21 1.09 1.21
CA SER A 237 -10.66 1.22 1.34
C SER A 237 -11.32 1.59 0.02
N PRO A 238 -11.82 0.60 -0.76
CA PRO A 238 -12.60 0.84 -1.96
C PRO A 238 -14.07 1.08 -1.64
N ALA A 239 -14.74 1.90 -2.45
CA ALA A 239 -16.19 2.12 -2.38
C ALA A 239 -16.81 2.33 -3.77
N GLY A 240 -18.14 2.14 -3.87
CA GLY A 240 -18.88 2.28 -5.11
C GLY A 240 -18.29 1.43 -6.24
N CYS A 241 -18.16 1.98 -7.43
CA CYS A 241 -17.68 1.29 -8.62
C CYS A 241 -16.29 0.65 -8.44
N TRP A 242 -15.42 1.19 -7.54
CA TRP A 242 -14.14 0.56 -7.24
C TRP A 242 -14.30 -0.75 -6.47
N ARG A 243 -15.24 -0.80 -5.53
CA ARG A 243 -15.58 -2.05 -4.82
C ARG A 243 -16.24 -3.06 -5.74
N GLU A 244 -17.11 -2.59 -6.64
CA GLU A 244 -17.78 -3.41 -7.65
C GLU A 244 -16.78 -4.04 -8.62
N SER A 245 -15.83 -3.26 -9.13
CA SER A 245 -14.77 -3.76 -10.03
C SER A 245 -13.93 -4.85 -9.35
N ARG A 246 -13.52 -4.65 -8.09
CA ARG A 246 -12.77 -5.68 -7.36
C ARG A 246 -13.56 -6.98 -7.18
N ARG A 247 -14.86 -6.86 -6.89
CA ARG A 247 -15.75 -8.03 -6.78
C ARG A 247 -15.92 -8.73 -8.12
N ALA A 248 -16.18 -7.98 -9.19
CA ALA A 248 -16.35 -8.52 -10.54
C ALA A 248 -15.09 -9.25 -11.06
N LEU A 249 -13.91 -8.73 -10.69
CA LEU A 249 -12.62 -9.32 -11.04
C LEU A 249 -12.13 -10.39 -10.05
N GLY A 250 -12.91 -10.72 -9.02
CA GLY A 250 -12.57 -11.77 -8.04
C GLY A 250 -11.40 -11.41 -7.11
N PHE A 251 -11.11 -10.13 -6.90
CA PHE A 251 -10.00 -9.71 -6.05
C PHE A 251 -10.37 -9.73 -4.58
N VAL A 252 -9.54 -10.39 -3.76
CA VAL A 252 -9.66 -10.42 -2.30
C VAL A 252 -9.30 -9.07 -1.66
N ASP A 253 -9.68 -8.87 -0.39
CA ASP A 253 -9.36 -7.66 0.36
C ASP A 253 -7.83 -7.50 0.50
N PRO A 254 -7.26 -6.38 0.07
CA PRO A 254 -5.82 -6.13 0.16
C PRO A 254 -5.28 -6.06 1.59
N ASP A 255 -6.11 -5.70 2.57
CA ASP A 255 -5.70 -5.67 3.98
C ASP A 255 -5.75 -7.06 4.64
N ALA A 256 -6.31 -8.07 3.97
CA ALA A 256 -6.22 -9.45 4.41
C ALA A 256 -4.77 -9.97 4.29
N ASP A 257 -4.33 -10.80 5.21
CA ASP A 257 -2.96 -11.36 5.25
C ASP A 257 -2.60 -12.23 4.04
N THR A 258 -3.61 -12.66 3.29
CA THR A 258 -3.48 -13.55 2.12
C THR A 258 -2.92 -12.87 0.85
N LEU A 259 -2.73 -11.55 0.85
CA LEU A 259 -2.23 -10.84 -0.35
C LEU A 259 -0.80 -11.22 -0.78
N THR A 260 -0.03 -11.79 0.11
CA THR A 260 1.30 -12.31 -0.18
C THR A 260 1.29 -13.77 -0.64
N ASP A 261 0.13 -14.43 -0.55
CA ASP A 261 -0.05 -15.82 -0.98
C ASP A 261 -0.45 -15.86 -2.46
N ASP A 262 0.43 -15.43 -3.35
CA ASP A 262 0.22 -15.57 -4.80
C ASP A 262 0.39 -17.00 -5.30
N VAL A 263 0.32 -17.95 -4.43
CA VAL A 263 0.38 -19.36 -4.72
C VAL A 263 -0.94 -19.91 -5.29
N SER A 264 -1.92 -19.05 -5.52
CA SER A 264 -3.19 -19.43 -6.17
C SER A 264 -3.07 -19.57 -7.69
N THR A 265 -1.96 -20.09 -8.17
CA THR A 265 -1.86 -20.61 -9.53
C THR A 265 -2.34 -22.05 -9.56
N GLY A 266 -3.54 -22.30 -9.03
CA GLY A 266 -4.31 -23.52 -9.23
C GLY A 266 -3.51 -24.80 -9.37
N GLY A 267 -2.71 -25.19 -8.37
CA GLY A 267 -1.98 -26.46 -8.41
C GLY A 267 -0.77 -26.51 -9.36
N LYS A 268 -0.22 -25.39 -9.80
CA LYS A 268 1.01 -25.39 -10.60
C LYS A 268 2.15 -26.05 -9.84
N ILE A 269 2.78 -27.03 -10.49
CA ILE A 269 3.93 -27.77 -9.97
C ILE A 269 5.12 -26.81 -9.85
N LYS A 270 5.91 -27.00 -8.80
CA LYS A 270 7.18 -26.28 -8.63
C LYS A 270 8.21 -26.95 -9.53
N ASP A 271 8.71 -26.22 -10.52
CA ASP A 271 9.72 -26.75 -11.42
C ASP A 271 11.14 -26.51 -10.85
N PHE A 272 11.31 -25.38 -10.13
CA PHE A 272 12.60 -24.99 -9.54
C PHE A 272 12.41 -24.53 -8.10
N VAL A 273 13.34 -24.91 -7.23
CA VAL A 273 13.40 -24.47 -5.84
C VAL A 273 14.71 -23.73 -5.61
N TYR A 274 14.61 -22.51 -5.08
CA TYR A 274 15.74 -21.65 -4.74
C TYR A 274 15.80 -21.41 -3.25
N LEU A 275 16.97 -21.57 -2.67
CA LEU A 275 17.27 -21.16 -1.31
C LEU A 275 18.21 -19.95 -1.30
N TYR A 276 17.91 -19.01 -0.41
CA TYR A 276 18.76 -17.86 -0.18
C TYR A 276 19.88 -18.21 0.82
N ASN A 277 21.13 -18.12 0.38
CA ASN A 277 22.30 -18.44 1.18
C ASN A 277 22.94 -17.20 1.85
N PHE A 278 22.12 -16.16 2.14
CA PHE A 278 22.51 -14.85 2.69
C PHE A 278 23.38 -13.96 1.80
N LYS A 279 23.67 -14.41 0.59
CA LYS A 279 24.33 -13.62 -0.48
C LYS A 279 23.45 -13.59 -1.74
N MET A 280 22.99 -14.74 -2.17
CA MET A 280 22.18 -14.90 -3.38
C MET A 280 21.23 -16.09 -3.24
N PHE A 281 20.26 -16.15 -4.14
CA PHE A 281 19.46 -17.36 -4.30
C PHE A 281 20.24 -18.41 -5.11
N ALA A 282 20.33 -19.63 -4.59
CA ALA A 282 20.90 -20.78 -5.26
C ALA A 282 19.79 -21.80 -5.58
N CYS A 283 19.75 -22.28 -6.80
CA CYS A 283 18.87 -23.40 -7.19
C CYS A 283 19.35 -24.69 -6.52
N ILE A 284 18.44 -25.38 -5.81
CA ILE A 284 18.75 -26.63 -5.08
C ILE A 284 18.00 -27.84 -5.62
N GLY A 285 17.09 -27.67 -6.57
CA GLY A 285 16.34 -28.80 -7.14
C GLY A 285 15.46 -28.40 -8.32
N PHE A 286 15.22 -29.41 -9.12
CA PHE A 286 14.25 -29.43 -10.21
C PHE A 286 13.22 -30.50 -9.87
N HIS A 287 11.95 -30.26 -10.13
CA HIS A 287 10.87 -31.23 -9.97
C HIS A 287 10.20 -31.47 -11.31
#